data_6bfc7019e5cf0454beb8e0f7acef4bef
#
_entry.id   6bfc7019e5cf0454beb8e0f7acef4bef
#
_cell.length_a   1.000
_cell.length_b   1.000
_cell.length_c   1.000
_cell.angle_alpha   90.00
_cell.angle_beta   90.00
_cell.angle_gamma   90.00
#
_symmetry.space_group_name_H-M   'P 1'
#
loop_
_entity.id
_entity.type
_entity.pdbx_description
1 polymer ?
#
loop_
_entity_poly.entity_id
_entity_poly.type
_entity_poly.pdbx_seq_one_letter_code
_entity_poly.pdbx_strand_id
1 'polypeptide(L)'
;MTITRRGFLSASAVLAAMPVLRASAAPLPREADIAVIGAGAAGIAAARRIMATGRKVIVVEAAPQIGGRCITDSTTFDTPFDRGARWMHNPDTNPMIRLARSAGLDVLPAPSGQKMRIGRRNARAGETEQFLAALVRANRAIDEAARAKLDSSCASVLPKDLGDWAGAAEFMLGAGFAGKDLKELSAIDKGRAQDRNAAIACRQGLGTLITKLGEQAPMALSTPASRIAWSNRDVSVETQAGKIAARAVIVTVSTNVLISGAIKFTPDIPKRTLDAASKLGLGSYDRIMLQLPGNPLGLSRDDILIEQSNSTRTALMFANIGGSSLCSIDVGGAFGRDLSEQGEKAMASFAREWIAKLFGSEAASAVQKTSATRWNASPFVMGAMSAASPGGQLSRRVLAEPIGNVFFAGEATHETLWGTVDGAWESGERAADAALRKIGALKDDPADVPTQSTKKRRAPRQ
;
A
#
# COMPACT_ATOMS: atom_id res chain seq x y z
N MET A 1 -33.38 -33.18 -45.49
CA MET A 1 -33.68 -33.53 -44.08
C MET A 1 -34.09 -32.27 -43.34
N THR A 2 -35.37 -32.07 -43.14
CA THR A 2 -35.96 -30.88 -42.48
C THR A 2 -36.01 -31.14 -40.98
N ILE A 3 -35.21 -30.36 -40.23
CA ILE A 3 -35.20 -30.43 -38.73
C ILE A 3 -36.43 -29.67 -38.24
N THR A 4 -37.34 -30.35 -37.59
CA THR A 4 -38.58 -29.76 -37.08
C THR A 4 -38.33 -29.04 -35.73
N ARG A 5 -39.06 -27.95 -35.49
CA ARG A 5 -39.01 -27.09 -34.29
C ARG A 5 -39.11 -27.81 -32.95
N ARG A 6 -39.57 -29.06 -32.89
CA ARG A 6 -39.66 -29.87 -31.68
C ARG A 6 -38.31 -30.51 -31.27
N GLY A 7 -37.35 -30.70 -32.20
CA GLY A 7 -36.01 -31.24 -31.89
C GLY A 7 -35.08 -30.23 -31.28
N PHE A 8 -35.35 -28.94 -31.39
CA PHE A 8 -34.48 -27.88 -30.84
C PHE A 8 -34.75 -27.56 -29.37
N LEU A 9 -35.96 -27.87 -28.86
CA LEU A 9 -36.33 -27.63 -27.46
C LEU A 9 -35.90 -28.75 -26.50
N SER A 10 -35.54 -29.91 -27.02
CA SER A 10 -35.09 -31.03 -26.19
C SER A 10 -33.59 -31.07 -25.91
N ALA A 11 -32.78 -30.27 -26.66
CA ALA A 11 -31.34 -30.20 -26.47
C ALA A 11 -30.89 -29.09 -25.48
N SER A 12 -31.82 -28.19 -25.11
CA SER A 12 -31.51 -27.06 -24.23
C SER A 12 -31.73 -27.31 -22.73
N ALA A 13 -32.23 -28.50 -22.35
CA ALA A 13 -32.61 -28.79 -20.97
C ALA A 13 -31.55 -29.60 -20.17
N VAL A 14 -30.39 -29.93 -20.76
CA VAL A 14 -29.37 -30.78 -20.10
C VAL A 14 -28.14 -29.97 -19.61
N LEU A 15 -28.09 -28.66 -19.88
CA LEU A 15 -26.94 -27.80 -19.46
C LEU A 15 -27.14 -27.06 -18.12
N ALA A 16 -28.15 -27.40 -17.32
CA ALA A 16 -28.52 -26.63 -16.13
C ALA A 16 -28.30 -27.37 -14.81
N ALA A 17 -27.36 -28.32 -14.70
CA ALA A 17 -27.02 -28.90 -13.40
C ALA A 17 -25.59 -29.43 -13.38
N MET A 18 -24.58 -28.58 -13.66
CA MET A 18 -23.27 -28.84 -13.09
C MET A 18 -23.29 -28.35 -11.65
N PRO A 19 -23.10 -29.22 -10.63
CA PRO A 19 -22.86 -28.72 -9.29
C PRO A 19 -21.60 -27.90 -9.34
N VAL A 20 -21.70 -26.59 -9.01
CA VAL A 20 -20.54 -25.77 -8.66
C VAL A 20 -19.93 -26.51 -7.46
N LEU A 21 -18.88 -27.27 -7.72
CA LEU A 21 -18.01 -27.78 -6.67
C LEU A 21 -17.46 -26.56 -5.94
N ARG A 22 -18.17 -26.15 -4.89
CA ARG A 22 -17.60 -25.25 -3.87
C ARG A 22 -16.40 -26.02 -3.34
N ALA A 23 -15.19 -25.58 -3.71
CA ALA A 23 -13.99 -26.04 -3.03
C ALA A 23 -14.27 -25.85 -1.53
N SER A 24 -14.42 -26.95 -0.81
CA SER A 24 -14.62 -26.93 0.63
C SER A 24 -13.33 -26.35 1.20
N ALA A 25 -13.37 -25.09 1.62
CA ALA A 25 -12.27 -24.50 2.35
C ALA A 25 -11.96 -25.43 3.54
N ALA A 26 -10.69 -25.73 3.76
CA ALA A 26 -10.29 -26.54 4.91
C ALA A 26 -10.90 -25.90 6.17
N PRO A 27 -11.42 -26.74 7.11
CA PRO A 27 -12.06 -26.21 8.31
C PRO A 27 -11.09 -25.30 9.07
N LEU A 28 -11.59 -24.13 9.47
CA LEU A 28 -10.81 -23.14 10.23
C LEU A 28 -10.27 -23.80 11.51
N PRO A 29 -8.95 -23.71 11.83
CA PRO A 29 -8.42 -24.26 13.06
C PRO A 29 -9.07 -23.55 14.25
N ARG A 30 -9.43 -24.31 15.28
CA ARG A 30 -10.07 -23.77 16.48
C ARG A 30 -9.09 -23.07 17.41
N GLU A 31 -7.79 -23.39 17.30
CA GLU A 31 -6.72 -22.90 18.19
C GLU A 31 -5.43 -22.63 17.45
N ALA A 32 -4.73 -21.57 17.88
CA ALA A 32 -3.37 -21.21 17.46
C ALA A 32 -2.62 -20.58 18.64
N ASP A 33 -1.28 -20.53 18.60
CA ASP A 33 -0.53 -19.72 19.56
C ASP A 33 -0.76 -18.22 19.27
N ILE A 34 -0.71 -17.84 18.00
CA ILE A 34 -0.92 -16.45 17.57
C ILE A 34 -1.83 -16.44 16.32
N ALA A 35 -2.85 -15.60 16.36
CA ALA A 35 -3.66 -15.28 15.17
C ALA A 35 -3.13 -14.00 14.50
N VAL A 36 -3.11 -13.97 13.16
CA VAL A 36 -2.72 -12.80 12.36
C VAL A 36 -3.91 -12.38 11.50
N ILE A 37 -4.31 -11.12 11.56
CA ILE A 37 -5.42 -10.56 10.79
C ILE A 37 -4.88 -9.76 9.62
N GLY A 38 -5.04 -10.32 8.41
CA GLY A 38 -4.56 -9.76 7.15
C GLY A 38 -3.35 -10.50 6.57
N ALA A 39 -3.42 -10.84 5.27
CA ALA A 39 -2.35 -11.51 4.51
C ALA A 39 -1.60 -10.54 3.58
N GLY A 40 -1.43 -9.27 3.98
CA GLY A 40 -0.51 -8.33 3.36
C GLY A 40 0.94 -8.57 3.79
N ALA A 41 1.88 -7.74 3.32
CA ALA A 41 3.32 -7.89 3.62
C ALA A 41 3.61 -8.01 5.12
N ALA A 42 2.96 -7.21 5.97
CA ALA A 42 3.15 -7.27 7.43
C ALA A 42 2.64 -8.59 8.03
N GLY A 43 1.46 -9.06 7.60
CA GLY A 43 0.90 -10.32 8.10
C GLY A 43 1.71 -11.54 7.68
N ILE A 44 2.19 -11.56 6.43
CA ILE A 44 3.07 -12.62 5.95
C ILE A 44 4.41 -12.63 6.66
N ALA A 45 5.02 -11.45 6.89
CA ALA A 45 6.24 -11.33 7.67
C ALA A 45 6.05 -11.88 9.10
N ALA A 46 4.96 -11.47 9.77
CA ALA A 46 4.63 -11.94 11.10
C ALA A 46 4.42 -13.46 11.14
N ALA A 47 3.62 -14.02 10.22
CA ALA A 47 3.37 -15.45 10.15
C ALA A 47 4.66 -16.26 9.96
N ARG A 48 5.52 -15.85 9.02
CA ARG A 48 6.82 -16.49 8.78
C ARG A 48 7.73 -16.44 10.03
N ARG A 49 7.78 -15.30 10.70
CA ARG A 49 8.57 -15.14 11.92
C ARG A 49 8.07 -16.05 13.03
N ILE A 50 6.75 -16.18 13.21
CA ILE A 50 6.15 -17.07 14.19
C ILE A 50 6.44 -18.54 13.85
N MET A 51 6.25 -18.94 12.60
CA MET A 51 6.55 -20.31 12.14
C MET A 51 8.00 -20.69 12.36
N ALA A 52 8.94 -19.76 12.15
CA ALA A 52 10.38 -20.00 12.37
C ALA A 52 10.72 -20.35 13.84
N THR A 53 9.83 -20.05 14.80
CA THR A 53 9.98 -20.44 16.21
C THR A 53 9.25 -21.76 16.56
N GLY A 54 8.68 -22.45 15.56
CA GLY A 54 7.90 -23.67 15.75
C GLY A 54 6.52 -23.45 16.41
N ARG A 55 6.04 -22.20 16.50
CA ARG A 55 4.73 -21.89 17.08
C ARG A 55 3.63 -21.96 16.04
N LYS A 56 2.43 -22.35 16.50
CA LYS A 56 1.23 -22.44 15.67
C LYS A 56 0.71 -21.04 15.35
N VAL A 57 0.61 -20.71 14.07
CA VAL A 57 0.00 -19.48 13.56
C VAL A 57 -1.14 -19.79 12.64
N ILE A 58 -2.14 -18.91 12.60
CA ILE A 58 -3.16 -18.86 11.55
C ILE A 58 -3.29 -17.43 11.05
N VAL A 59 -3.25 -17.25 9.73
CA VAL A 59 -3.54 -15.98 9.09
C VAL A 59 -5.01 -15.98 8.64
N VAL A 60 -5.74 -14.94 8.99
CA VAL A 60 -7.15 -14.74 8.57
C VAL A 60 -7.18 -13.55 7.62
N GLU A 61 -7.58 -13.80 6.37
CA GLU A 61 -7.62 -12.79 5.30
C GLU A 61 -9.05 -12.63 4.76
N ALA A 62 -9.49 -11.38 4.71
CA ALA A 62 -10.82 -11.03 4.22
C ALA A 62 -10.96 -11.17 2.70
N ALA A 63 -9.90 -10.88 1.96
CA ALA A 63 -9.87 -11.01 0.50
C ALA A 63 -9.69 -12.47 0.05
N PRO A 64 -10.06 -12.80 -1.20
CA PRO A 64 -9.87 -14.13 -1.77
C PRO A 64 -8.42 -14.44 -2.14
N GLN A 65 -7.48 -13.53 -1.88
CA GLN A 65 -6.08 -13.65 -2.28
C GLN A 65 -5.13 -12.99 -1.27
N ILE A 66 -3.89 -13.45 -1.29
CA ILE A 66 -2.76 -12.86 -0.55
C ILE A 66 -2.33 -11.53 -1.19
N GLY A 67 -1.77 -10.63 -0.39
CA GLY A 67 -1.04 -9.45 -0.87
C GLY A 67 -1.50 -8.12 -0.26
N GLY A 68 -2.77 -7.98 0.10
CA GLY A 68 -3.30 -6.70 0.58
C GLY A 68 -3.18 -5.60 -0.50
N ARG A 69 -2.27 -4.63 -0.30
CA ARG A 69 -1.94 -3.58 -1.29
C ARG A 69 -0.79 -3.95 -2.24
N CYS A 70 -0.31 -5.19 -2.21
CA CYS A 70 0.70 -5.74 -3.10
C CYS A 70 0.07 -6.87 -3.92
N ILE A 71 -0.54 -6.53 -5.05
CA ILE A 71 -1.23 -7.47 -5.94
C ILE A 71 -0.64 -7.32 -7.34
N THR A 72 -0.15 -8.42 -7.90
CA THR A 72 0.24 -8.50 -9.31
C THR A 72 -0.92 -9.12 -10.10
N ASP A 73 -1.39 -8.41 -11.11
CA ASP A 73 -2.38 -8.90 -12.06
C ASP A 73 -1.65 -9.43 -13.30
N SER A 74 -1.87 -10.71 -13.60
CA SER A 74 -1.30 -11.40 -14.77
C SER A 74 -2.39 -11.86 -15.75
N THR A 75 -3.63 -11.43 -15.54
CA THR A 75 -4.79 -11.92 -16.30
C THR A 75 -5.46 -10.84 -17.13
N THR A 76 -5.40 -9.58 -16.69
CA THR A 76 -6.08 -8.48 -17.39
C THR A 76 -5.38 -8.11 -18.69
N PHE A 77 -4.05 -8.13 -18.73
CA PHE A 77 -3.26 -7.83 -19.94
C PHE A 77 -2.27 -8.97 -20.17
N ASP A 78 -1.68 -9.00 -21.37
CA ASP A 78 -0.66 -10.02 -21.73
C ASP A 78 0.66 -9.86 -20.96
N THR A 79 0.83 -8.74 -20.25
CA THR A 79 2.00 -8.42 -19.43
C THR A 79 1.56 -8.27 -17.97
N PRO A 80 2.21 -8.97 -17.02
CA PRO A 80 1.94 -8.78 -15.60
C PRO A 80 2.22 -7.35 -15.15
N PHE A 81 1.40 -6.84 -14.24
CA PHE A 81 1.60 -5.52 -13.64
C PHE A 81 1.14 -5.47 -12.19
N ASP A 82 1.82 -4.66 -11.38
CA ASP A 82 1.42 -4.44 -10.00
C ASP A 82 0.29 -3.42 -9.90
N ARG A 83 -0.83 -3.84 -9.36
CA ARG A 83 -2.00 -2.98 -9.11
C ARG A 83 -1.74 -1.96 -8.00
N GLY A 84 -0.92 -2.32 -7.01
CA GLY A 84 -0.56 -1.49 -5.87
C GLY A 84 0.94 -1.15 -5.83
N ALA A 85 1.61 -1.52 -4.75
CA ALA A 85 3.05 -1.31 -4.59
C ALA A 85 3.85 -2.03 -5.67
N ARG A 86 4.84 -1.35 -6.26
CA ARG A 86 5.69 -1.89 -7.33
C ARG A 86 7.19 -1.69 -7.11
N TRP A 87 7.57 -0.83 -6.14
CA TRP A 87 8.95 -0.48 -5.90
C TRP A 87 9.46 -0.99 -4.57
N MET A 88 10.70 -1.45 -4.56
CA MET A 88 11.52 -1.71 -3.38
C MET A 88 12.57 -0.61 -3.32
N HIS A 89 12.42 0.30 -2.36
CA HIS A 89 13.33 1.44 -2.18
C HIS A 89 14.56 1.03 -1.38
N ASN A 90 15.62 1.86 -1.41
CA ASN A 90 16.84 1.67 -0.60
C ASN A 90 17.48 0.28 -0.77
N PRO A 91 17.98 -0.04 -1.96
CA PRO A 91 18.38 -1.39 -2.34
C PRO A 91 19.43 -2.03 -1.42
N ASP A 92 20.27 -1.24 -0.77
CA ASP A 92 21.33 -1.76 0.10
C ASP A 92 20.81 -2.30 1.44
N THR A 93 19.69 -1.79 1.92
CA THR A 93 19.12 -2.13 3.24
C THR A 93 17.77 -2.84 3.16
N ASN A 94 17.08 -2.82 2.01
CA ASN A 94 15.74 -3.36 1.87
C ASN A 94 15.72 -4.90 1.87
N PRO A 95 15.11 -5.54 2.88
CA PRO A 95 15.09 -7.00 2.98
C PRO A 95 14.32 -7.67 1.83
N MET A 96 13.38 -6.96 1.20
CA MET A 96 12.54 -7.50 0.12
C MET A 96 13.37 -7.89 -1.11
N ILE A 97 14.49 -7.21 -1.37
CA ILE A 97 15.37 -7.52 -2.51
C ILE A 97 16.05 -8.87 -2.33
N ARG A 98 16.56 -9.15 -1.13
CA ARG A 98 17.14 -10.46 -0.81
C ARG A 98 16.08 -11.55 -0.86
N LEU A 99 14.89 -11.28 -0.32
CA LEU A 99 13.77 -12.23 -0.36
C LEU A 99 13.31 -12.52 -1.79
N ALA A 100 13.26 -11.51 -2.67
CA ALA A 100 12.92 -11.69 -4.08
C ALA A 100 13.92 -12.62 -4.78
N ARG A 101 15.21 -12.36 -4.60
CA ARG A 101 16.27 -13.22 -5.17
C ARG A 101 16.19 -14.66 -4.64
N SER A 102 15.97 -14.83 -3.33
CA SER A 102 15.82 -16.16 -2.70
C SER A 102 14.57 -16.89 -3.17
N ALA A 103 13.52 -16.16 -3.56
CA ALA A 103 12.30 -16.71 -4.15
C ALA A 103 12.41 -16.99 -5.66
N GLY A 104 13.60 -16.79 -6.27
CA GLY A 104 13.85 -17.02 -7.69
C GLY A 104 13.21 -15.95 -8.59
N LEU A 105 13.04 -14.72 -8.09
CA LEU A 105 12.48 -13.62 -8.86
C LEU A 105 13.58 -12.65 -9.33
N ASP A 106 13.36 -12.07 -10.52
CA ASP A 106 14.29 -11.14 -11.13
C ASP A 106 14.09 -9.74 -10.56
N VAL A 107 15.18 -9.15 -10.06
CA VAL A 107 15.19 -7.77 -9.58
C VAL A 107 15.98 -6.89 -10.54
N LEU A 108 15.41 -5.76 -10.91
CA LEU A 108 15.92 -4.83 -11.92
C LEU A 108 15.88 -3.41 -11.36
N PRO A 109 16.78 -2.50 -11.77
CA PRO A 109 16.61 -1.08 -11.47
C PRO A 109 15.23 -0.59 -11.92
N ALA A 110 14.59 0.20 -11.06
CA ALA A 110 13.34 0.86 -11.45
C ALA A 110 13.59 1.89 -12.55
N PRO A 111 12.59 2.20 -13.40
CA PRO A 111 12.68 3.25 -14.40
C PRO A 111 13.15 4.58 -13.79
N SER A 112 14.10 5.25 -14.44
CA SER A 112 14.65 6.54 -14.00
C SER A 112 14.59 7.63 -15.08
N GLY A 113 14.32 7.25 -16.34
CA GLY A 113 14.23 8.19 -17.45
C GLY A 113 12.98 9.05 -17.36
N GLN A 114 13.15 10.37 -17.11
CA GLN A 114 12.03 11.30 -17.02
C GLN A 114 11.90 12.12 -18.31
N LYS A 115 10.69 12.23 -18.80
CA LYS A 115 10.29 13.06 -19.95
C LYS A 115 9.28 14.10 -19.48
N MET A 116 9.57 15.38 -19.72
CA MET A 116 8.66 16.46 -19.39
C MET A 116 7.93 16.95 -20.63
N ARG A 117 6.63 17.17 -20.52
CA ARG A 117 5.79 17.67 -21.61
C ARG A 117 5.16 19.02 -21.26
N ILE A 118 5.15 19.91 -22.26
CA ILE A 118 4.46 21.20 -22.23
C ILE A 118 3.46 21.20 -23.39
N GLY A 119 2.21 20.91 -23.09
CA GLY A 119 1.22 20.62 -24.14
C GLY A 119 1.73 19.48 -25.03
N ARG A 120 1.68 19.65 -26.35
CA ARG A 120 2.06 18.61 -27.32
C ARG A 120 3.55 18.51 -27.63
N ARG A 121 4.41 19.26 -26.97
CA ARG A 121 5.85 19.22 -27.20
C ARG A 121 6.63 18.72 -25.97
N ASN A 122 7.83 18.23 -26.20
CA ASN A 122 8.76 17.97 -25.11
C ASN A 122 9.26 19.29 -24.54
N ALA A 123 9.49 19.31 -23.22
CA ALA A 123 10.16 20.43 -22.57
C ALA A 123 11.61 20.54 -23.06
N ARG A 124 12.11 21.77 -23.20
CA ARG A 124 13.53 22.07 -23.47
C ARG A 124 14.33 21.88 -22.20
N ALA A 125 15.66 21.84 -22.32
CA ALA A 125 16.56 21.68 -21.16
C ALA A 125 16.27 22.71 -20.06
N GLY A 126 16.21 24.02 -20.37
CA GLY A 126 15.92 25.06 -19.39
C GLY A 126 14.53 24.94 -18.72
N GLU A 127 13.52 24.42 -19.44
CA GLU A 127 12.17 24.18 -18.88
C GLU A 127 12.19 22.96 -17.94
N THR A 128 12.98 21.94 -18.26
CA THR A 128 13.23 20.80 -17.37
C THR A 128 13.98 21.23 -16.10
N GLU A 129 14.99 22.10 -16.23
CA GLU A 129 15.70 22.67 -15.09
C GLU A 129 14.77 23.51 -14.19
N GLN A 130 13.82 24.25 -14.76
CA GLN A 130 12.80 24.97 -13.99
C GLN A 130 11.93 24.04 -13.15
N PHE A 131 11.49 22.91 -13.71
CA PHE A 131 10.76 21.87 -12.95
C PHE A 131 11.60 21.34 -11.79
N LEU A 132 12.84 20.92 -12.07
CA LEU A 132 13.73 20.38 -11.04
C LEU A 132 14.02 21.41 -9.95
N ALA A 133 14.24 22.68 -10.31
CA ALA A 133 14.44 23.75 -9.37
C ALA A 133 13.19 24.00 -8.49
N ALA A 134 11.99 23.95 -9.06
CA ALA A 134 10.75 24.06 -8.30
C ALA A 134 10.60 22.91 -7.30
N LEU A 135 10.85 21.66 -7.75
CA LEU A 135 10.78 20.47 -6.91
C LEU A 135 11.78 20.52 -5.74
N VAL A 136 13.04 20.90 -6.03
CA VAL A 136 14.09 21.01 -5.01
C VAL A 136 13.78 22.13 -4.01
N ARG A 137 13.33 23.30 -4.46
CA ARG A 137 12.96 24.43 -3.56
C ARG A 137 11.79 24.04 -2.66
N ALA A 138 10.76 23.39 -3.21
CA ALA A 138 9.59 22.94 -2.45
C ALA A 138 9.98 21.88 -1.42
N ASN A 139 10.76 20.87 -1.82
CA ASN A 139 11.19 19.80 -0.91
C ASN A 139 12.07 20.37 0.22
N ARG A 140 13.02 21.28 -0.11
CA ARG A 140 13.88 21.93 0.89
C ARG A 140 13.07 22.71 1.93
N ALA A 141 12.04 23.44 1.53
CA ALA A 141 11.16 24.16 2.46
C ALA A 141 10.42 23.22 3.41
N ILE A 142 9.98 22.06 2.90
CA ILE A 142 9.35 21.01 3.73
C ILE A 142 10.37 20.41 4.71
N ASP A 143 11.59 20.11 4.26
CA ASP A 143 12.66 19.53 5.11
C ASP A 143 13.12 20.52 6.20
N GLU A 144 13.15 21.83 5.91
CA GLU A 144 13.41 22.88 6.91
C GLU A 144 12.29 22.95 7.95
N ALA A 145 11.03 22.90 7.52
CA ALA A 145 9.86 22.89 8.40
C ALA A 145 9.78 21.61 9.26
N ALA A 146 10.25 20.48 8.75
CA ALA A 146 10.30 19.22 9.48
C ALA A 146 11.20 19.24 10.73
N ARG A 147 12.13 20.20 10.81
CA ARG A 147 13.01 20.41 11.97
C ARG A 147 12.40 21.32 13.03
N ALA A 148 11.23 21.89 12.76
CA ALA A 148 10.54 22.77 13.69
C ALA A 148 9.97 21.99 14.89
N LYS A 149 9.75 22.67 16.02
CA LYS A 149 9.11 22.08 17.21
C LYS A 149 7.60 21.86 16.99
N LEU A 150 6.97 22.72 16.23
CA LEU A 150 5.54 22.65 15.89
C LEU A 150 5.39 22.15 14.47
N ASP A 151 4.54 21.18 14.30
CA ASP A 151 4.22 20.62 13.00
C ASP A 151 3.30 21.55 12.20
N SER A 152 3.47 21.53 10.89
CA SER A 152 2.66 22.29 9.95
C SER A 152 2.31 21.43 8.74
N SER A 153 1.36 21.90 7.92
CA SER A 153 1.13 21.22 6.63
C SER A 153 2.25 21.52 5.66
N CYS A 154 2.62 20.54 4.83
CA CYS A 154 3.62 20.76 3.79
C CYS A 154 3.25 21.93 2.86
N ALA A 155 1.97 22.12 2.55
CA ALA A 155 1.50 23.22 1.70
C ALA A 155 1.78 24.60 2.31
N SER A 156 1.67 24.75 3.64
CA SER A 156 1.81 26.06 4.30
C SER A 156 3.23 26.61 4.29
N VAL A 157 4.23 25.78 3.98
CA VAL A 157 5.65 26.13 3.99
C VAL A 157 6.26 26.25 2.61
N LEU A 158 5.48 26.02 1.55
CA LEU A 158 5.96 26.11 0.17
C LEU A 158 6.34 27.55 -0.19
N PRO A 159 7.38 27.75 -1.03
CA PRO A 159 7.64 29.03 -1.66
C PRO A 159 6.42 29.47 -2.49
N LYS A 160 6.11 30.79 -2.43
CA LYS A 160 4.96 31.35 -3.17
C LYS A 160 5.14 31.31 -4.70
N ASP A 161 6.37 31.29 -5.16
CA ASP A 161 6.73 31.28 -6.57
C ASP A 161 7.44 29.97 -6.93
N LEU A 162 6.67 29.00 -7.37
CA LEU A 162 7.16 27.75 -7.95
C LEU A 162 7.00 27.73 -9.49
N GLY A 163 6.47 28.83 -10.07
CA GLY A 163 6.29 28.99 -11.51
C GLY A 163 5.25 28.05 -12.11
N ASP A 164 5.33 27.84 -13.41
CA ASP A 164 4.36 27.06 -14.21
C ASP A 164 4.36 25.56 -13.87
N TRP A 165 5.32 25.10 -13.09
CA TRP A 165 5.46 23.71 -12.65
C TRP A 165 4.95 23.46 -11.22
N ALA A 166 4.37 24.48 -10.58
CA ALA A 166 3.92 24.40 -9.18
C ALA A 166 3.04 23.18 -8.90
N GLY A 167 1.99 22.98 -9.70
CA GLY A 167 1.08 21.88 -9.52
C GLY A 167 1.72 20.50 -9.75
N ALA A 168 2.62 20.39 -10.74
CA ALA A 168 3.36 19.16 -10.99
C ALA A 168 4.31 18.84 -9.82
N ALA A 169 5.01 19.84 -9.27
CA ALA A 169 5.89 19.68 -8.11
C ALA A 169 5.09 19.30 -6.85
N GLU A 170 3.96 19.96 -6.61
CA GLU A 170 3.05 19.62 -5.50
C GLU A 170 2.50 18.21 -5.62
N PHE A 171 2.09 17.79 -6.84
CA PHE A 171 1.63 16.42 -7.09
C PHE A 171 2.74 15.41 -6.75
N MET A 172 3.97 15.62 -7.22
CA MET A 172 5.08 14.69 -6.99
C MET A 172 5.43 14.57 -5.50
N LEU A 173 5.44 15.69 -4.76
CA LEU A 173 5.80 15.71 -3.34
C LEU A 173 4.65 15.27 -2.41
N GLY A 174 3.41 15.40 -2.85
CA GLY A 174 2.20 15.09 -2.10
C GLY A 174 1.52 13.80 -2.58
N ALA A 175 0.64 13.91 -3.56
CA ALA A 175 -0.16 12.80 -4.06
C ALA A 175 0.69 11.65 -4.60
N GLY A 176 1.74 11.92 -5.36
CA GLY A 176 2.67 10.94 -5.90
C GLY A 176 3.50 10.23 -4.83
N PHE A 177 3.83 10.92 -3.73
CA PHE A 177 4.64 10.39 -2.64
C PHE A 177 3.82 9.68 -1.56
N ALA A 178 2.68 10.25 -1.17
CA ALA A 178 1.91 9.85 0.01
C ALA A 178 0.41 9.61 -0.26
N GLY A 179 -0.05 9.78 -1.50
CA GLY A 179 -1.47 9.68 -1.84
C GLY A 179 -2.33 10.83 -1.28
N LYS A 180 -1.73 11.88 -0.73
CA LYS A 180 -2.41 13.04 -0.14
C LYS A 180 -1.90 14.34 -0.73
N ASP A 181 -2.76 15.34 -0.80
CA ASP A 181 -2.34 16.70 -1.12
C ASP A 181 -1.46 17.27 0.00
N LEU A 182 -0.53 18.15 -0.34
CA LEU A 182 0.41 18.73 0.63
C LEU A 182 -0.26 19.46 1.81
N LYS A 183 -1.49 19.94 1.65
CA LYS A 183 -2.28 20.56 2.73
C LYS A 183 -2.70 19.58 3.82
N GLU A 184 -2.82 18.29 3.49
CA GLU A 184 -3.23 17.21 4.39
C GLU A 184 -2.03 16.46 4.98
N LEU A 185 -0.81 16.80 4.57
CA LEU A 185 0.42 16.08 4.90
C LEU A 185 1.27 16.85 5.93
N SER A 186 1.60 16.19 7.04
CA SER A 186 2.53 16.69 8.06
C SER A 186 3.92 16.88 7.50
N ALA A 187 4.51 18.08 7.68
CA ALA A 187 5.89 18.35 7.30
C ALA A 187 6.88 17.50 8.11
N ILE A 188 6.64 17.31 9.41
CA ILE A 188 7.50 16.48 10.27
C ILE A 188 7.44 15.01 9.88
N ASP A 189 6.25 14.45 9.61
CA ASP A 189 6.11 13.04 9.19
C ASP A 189 6.79 12.81 7.83
N LYS A 190 6.60 13.74 6.88
CA LYS A 190 7.24 13.67 5.57
C LYS A 190 8.77 13.78 5.66
N GLY A 191 9.31 14.72 6.45
CA GLY A 191 10.75 14.87 6.61
C GLY A 191 11.42 13.73 7.39
N ARG A 192 10.65 12.90 8.11
CA ARG A 192 11.14 11.66 8.74
C ARG A 192 11.13 10.46 7.79
N ALA A 193 10.39 10.54 6.70
CA ALA A 193 10.35 9.46 5.74
C ALA A 193 11.74 9.23 5.15
N GLN A 194 12.16 7.98 5.11
CA GLN A 194 13.41 7.61 4.46
C GLN A 194 13.35 7.95 2.97
N ASP A 195 14.48 8.36 2.42
CA ASP A 195 14.61 8.70 1.00
C ASP A 195 14.20 7.51 0.12
N ARG A 196 13.48 7.80 -0.98
CA ARG A 196 12.96 6.82 -1.94
C ARG A 196 13.54 7.02 -3.35
N ASN A 197 14.67 7.72 -3.48
CA ASN A 197 15.26 8.08 -4.78
C ASN A 197 15.78 6.87 -5.55
N ALA A 198 16.38 5.88 -4.84
CA ALA A 198 16.80 4.63 -5.45
C ALA A 198 15.74 3.56 -5.26
N ALA A 199 15.35 2.92 -6.35
CA ALA A 199 14.35 1.87 -6.32
C ALA A 199 14.72 0.69 -7.23
N ILE A 200 14.23 -0.48 -6.86
CA ILE A 200 14.32 -1.74 -7.59
C ILE A 200 12.90 -2.21 -7.91
N ALA A 201 12.70 -2.75 -9.10
CA ALA A 201 11.48 -3.42 -9.52
C ALA A 201 11.65 -4.94 -9.46
N CYS A 202 10.57 -5.66 -9.20
CA CYS A 202 10.48 -7.09 -9.42
C CYS A 202 9.85 -7.33 -10.80
N ARG A 203 10.55 -8.03 -11.72
CA ARG A 203 10.05 -8.28 -13.09
C ARG A 203 8.71 -9.01 -13.09
N GLN A 204 8.55 -9.99 -12.22
CA GLN A 204 7.35 -10.80 -12.11
C GLN A 204 6.26 -10.14 -11.25
N GLY A 205 6.52 -8.96 -10.73
CA GLY A 205 5.65 -8.19 -9.85
C GLY A 205 5.96 -8.38 -8.37
N LEU A 206 5.81 -7.31 -7.60
CA LEU A 206 6.02 -7.31 -6.16
C LEU A 206 4.91 -8.08 -5.42
N GLY A 207 3.68 -8.08 -5.96
CA GLY A 207 2.59 -8.91 -5.44
C GLY A 207 2.88 -10.40 -5.57
N THR A 208 3.52 -10.83 -6.65
CA THR A 208 3.98 -12.21 -6.83
C THR A 208 4.99 -12.62 -5.75
N LEU A 209 5.90 -11.71 -5.37
CA LEU A 209 6.82 -11.95 -4.27
C LEU A 209 6.06 -12.20 -2.96
N ILE A 210 5.14 -11.33 -2.58
CA ILE A 210 4.37 -11.46 -1.33
C ILE A 210 3.57 -12.78 -1.33
N THR A 211 2.96 -13.15 -2.46
CA THR A 211 2.24 -14.42 -2.59
C THR A 211 3.18 -15.61 -2.35
N LYS A 212 4.33 -15.67 -3.02
CA LYS A 212 5.32 -16.74 -2.83
C LYS A 212 5.81 -16.83 -1.38
N LEU A 213 6.07 -15.70 -0.74
CA LEU A 213 6.49 -15.67 0.66
C LEU A 213 5.40 -16.15 1.63
N GLY A 214 4.14 -16.04 1.23
CA GLY A 214 2.97 -16.45 2.03
C GLY A 214 2.52 -17.90 1.81
N GLU A 215 2.99 -18.60 0.76
CA GLU A 215 2.49 -19.93 0.36
C GLU A 215 2.52 -20.99 1.48
N GLN A 216 3.51 -20.93 2.35
CA GLN A 216 3.67 -21.91 3.44
C GLN A 216 2.91 -21.53 4.72
N ALA A 217 2.40 -20.30 4.82
CA ALA A 217 1.71 -19.85 6.01
C ALA A 217 0.29 -20.45 6.07
N PRO A 218 -0.09 -21.10 7.17
CA PRO A 218 -1.47 -21.54 7.35
C PRO A 218 -2.41 -20.35 7.31
N MET A 219 -3.37 -20.34 6.36
CA MET A 219 -4.27 -19.20 6.22
C MET A 219 -5.67 -19.57 5.78
N ALA A 220 -6.62 -18.74 6.17
CA ALA A 220 -7.99 -18.77 5.73
C ALA A 220 -8.28 -17.51 4.91
N LEU A 221 -8.38 -17.66 3.59
CA LEU A 221 -8.79 -16.60 2.65
C LEU A 221 -10.33 -16.45 2.65
N SER A 222 -10.82 -15.34 2.11
CA SER A 222 -12.25 -15.00 2.08
C SER A 222 -12.93 -15.13 3.45
N THR A 223 -12.17 -14.87 4.51
CA THR A 223 -12.58 -15.09 5.90
C THR A 223 -12.39 -13.79 6.70
N PRO A 224 -13.26 -12.78 6.54
CA PRO A 224 -13.15 -11.54 7.29
C PRO A 224 -13.35 -11.78 8.79
N ALA A 225 -12.42 -11.27 9.61
CA ALA A 225 -12.60 -11.18 11.05
C ALA A 225 -13.68 -10.16 11.37
N SER A 226 -14.69 -10.54 12.15
CA SER A 226 -15.80 -9.65 12.56
C SER A 226 -15.64 -9.11 13.96
N ARG A 227 -15.01 -9.89 14.86
CA ARG A 227 -14.77 -9.51 16.25
C ARG A 227 -13.44 -10.05 16.76
N ILE A 228 -12.76 -9.28 17.59
CA ILE A 228 -11.61 -9.70 18.38
C ILE A 228 -11.95 -9.45 19.84
N ALA A 229 -12.19 -10.51 20.61
CA ALA A 229 -12.32 -10.43 22.05
C ALA A 229 -10.96 -10.77 22.68
N TRP A 230 -10.51 -9.94 23.63
CA TRP A 230 -9.17 -10.07 24.19
C TRP A 230 -9.13 -9.80 25.70
N SER A 231 -8.19 -10.44 26.36
CA SER A 231 -7.88 -10.24 27.77
C SER A 231 -6.35 -10.20 27.96
N ASN A 232 -5.89 -10.15 29.19
CA ASN A 232 -4.46 -10.25 29.46
C ASN A 232 -3.90 -11.69 29.29
N ARG A 233 -4.77 -12.68 29.08
CA ARG A 233 -4.38 -14.10 28.97
C ARG A 233 -4.64 -14.66 27.57
N ASP A 234 -5.81 -14.38 27.02
CA ASP A 234 -6.35 -15.06 25.84
C ASP A 234 -6.96 -14.06 24.85
N VAL A 235 -6.97 -14.45 23.60
CA VAL A 235 -7.62 -13.72 22.50
C VAL A 235 -8.54 -14.70 21.78
N SER A 236 -9.64 -14.18 21.27
CA SER A 236 -10.57 -14.92 20.43
C SER A 236 -10.90 -14.10 19.21
N VAL A 237 -10.70 -14.67 18.02
CA VAL A 237 -11.05 -14.09 16.73
C VAL A 237 -12.31 -14.76 16.21
N GLU A 238 -13.37 -13.99 15.94
CA GLU A 238 -14.63 -14.46 15.38
C GLU A 238 -14.69 -14.14 13.89
N THR A 239 -15.12 -15.13 13.11
CA THR A 239 -15.34 -15.03 11.66
C THR A 239 -16.65 -15.72 11.30
N GLN A 240 -17.13 -15.58 10.07
CA GLN A 240 -18.28 -16.34 9.60
C GLN A 240 -17.98 -17.85 9.51
N ALA A 241 -16.72 -18.26 9.36
CA ALA A 241 -16.32 -19.66 9.29
C ALA A 241 -16.10 -20.30 10.68
N GLY A 242 -16.21 -19.53 11.75
CA GLY A 242 -16.03 -20.02 13.13
C GLY A 242 -15.19 -19.08 14.00
N LYS A 243 -14.77 -19.60 15.14
CA LYS A 243 -14.01 -18.89 16.17
C LYS A 243 -12.65 -19.54 16.38
N ILE A 244 -11.61 -18.72 16.50
CA ILE A 244 -10.24 -19.12 16.75
C ILE A 244 -9.85 -18.62 18.16
N ALA A 245 -9.41 -19.53 19.03
CA ALA A 245 -8.77 -19.18 20.27
C ALA A 245 -7.26 -19.00 20.04
N ALA A 246 -6.67 -17.95 20.61
CA ALA A 246 -5.23 -17.72 20.53
C ALA A 246 -4.72 -17.05 21.81
N ARG A 247 -3.39 -17.08 22.01
CA ARG A 247 -2.73 -16.41 23.15
C ARG A 247 -2.42 -14.95 22.84
N ALA A 248 -2.28 -14.60 21.56
CA ALA A 248 -2.09 -13.24 21.06
C ALA A 248 -2.69 -13.07 19.67
N VAL A 249 -2.96 -11.83 19.28
CA VAL A 249 -3.37 -11.48 17.91
C VAL A 249 -2.53 -10.33 17.37
N ILE A 250 -2.12 -10.44 16.10
CA ILE A 250 -1.45 -9.36 15.36
C ILE A 250 -2.43 -8.83 14.31
N VAL A 251 -2.81 -7.58 14.44
CA VAL A 251 -3.76 -6.88 13.56
C VAL A 251 -2.96 -6.09 12.53
N THR A 252 -3.07 -6.46 11.25
CA THR A 252 -2.32 -5.83 10.16
C THR A 252 -3.22 -5.12 9.15
N VAL A 253 -4.47 -4.88 9.49
CA VAL A 253 -5.41 -4.14 8.65
C VAL A 253 -4.98 -2.67 8.50
N SER A 254 -5.43 -2.02 7.45
CA SER A 254 -5.18 -0.60 7.25
C SER A 254 -5.79 0.27 8.37
N THR A 255 -5.26 1.46 8.55
CA THR A 255 -5.80 2.43 9.54
C THR A 255 -7.26 2.77 9.25
N ASN A 256 -7.65 2.89 7.97
CA ASN A 256 -9.04 3.17 7.60
C ASN A 256 -9.98 2.00 7.94
N VAL A 257 -9.56 0.75 7.73
CA VAL A 257 -10.31 -0.43 8.16
C VAL A 257 -10.41 -0.48 9.68
N LEU A 258 -9.33 -0.17 10.40
CA LEU A 258 -9.33 -0.16 11.86
C LEU A 258 -10.35 0.83 12.44
N ILE A 259 -10.39 2.07 11.92
CA ILE A 259 -11.30 3.10 12.40
C ILE A 259 -12.74 2.96 11.87
N SER A 260 -12.98 2.20 10.80
CA SER A 260 -14.32 1.99 10.25
C SER A 260 -15.23 1.21 11.19
N GLY A 261 -14.65 0.48 12.18
CA GLY A 261 -15.37 -0.41 13.07
C GLY A 261 -15.88 -1.68 12.41
N ALA A 262 -15.36 -2.05 11.22
CA ALA A 262 -15.68 -3.32 10.57
C ALA A 262 -15.28 -4.52 11.44
N ILE A 263 -14.21 -4.38 12.23
CA ILE A 263 -13.81 -5.36 13.24
C ILE A 263 -14.18 -4.80 14.62
N LYS A 264 -15.02 -5.51 15.36
CA LYS A 264 -15.38 -5.15 16.74
C LYS A 264 -14.33 -5.65 17.72
N PHE A 265 -13.93 -4.83 18.67
CA PHE A 265 -13.03 -5.22 19.75
C PHE A 265 -13.80 -5.30 21.07
N THR A 266 -13.46 -6.28 21.90
CA THR A 266 -14.05 -6.46 23.25
C THR A 266 -12.95 -6.87 24.23
N PRO A 267 -12.52 -6.01 25.18
CA PRO A 267 -12.90 -4.60 25.32
C PRO A 267 -12.59 -3.72 24.11
N ASP A 268 -13.15 -2.52 24.06
CA ASP A 268 -12.88 -1.56 23.00
C ASP A 268 -11.39 -1.17 22.96
N ILE A 269 -10.88 -0.83 21.76
CA ILE A 269 -9.55 -0.24 21.59
C ILE A 269 -9.53 1.12 22.30
N PRO A 270 -8.48 1.44 23.07
CA PRO A 270 -8.34 2.74 23.72
C PRO A 270 -8.48 3.89 22.73
N LYS A 271 -9.21 4.93 23.13
CA LYS A 271 -9.43 6.11 22.29
C LYS A 271 -8.12 6.70 21.74
N ARG A 272 -7.06 6.73 22.55
CA ARG A 272 -5.72 7.19 22.12
C ARG A 272 -5.22 6.46 20.86
N THR A 273 -5.44 5.14 20.79
CA THR A 273 -5.01 4.34 19.65
C THR A 273 -5.88 4.59 18.42
N LEU A 274 -7.21 4.74 18.60
CA LEU A 274 -8.10 5.08 17.49
C LEU A 274 -7.84 6.51 16.96
N ASP A 275 -7.58 7.47 17.86
CA ASP A 275 -7.20 8.83 17.48
C ASP A 275 -5.87 8.83 16.70
N ALA A 276 -4.90 8.00 17.10
CA ALA A 276 -3.65 7.83 16.37
C ALA A 276 -3.88 7.22 14.98
N ALA A 277 -4.70 6.17 14.87
CA ALA A 277 -5.05 5.57 13.58
C ALA A 277 -5.76 6.57 12.66
N SER A 278 -6.66 7.39 13.20
CA SER A 278 -7.38 8.45 12.46
C SER A 278 -6.42 9.50 11.89
N LYS A 279 -5.41 9.91 12.65
CA LYS A 279 -4.39 10.86 12.16
C LYS A 279 -3.46 10.27 11.10
N LEU A 280 -3.43 8.94 10.95
CA LEU A 280 -2.68 8.19 9.94
C LEU A 280 -3.59 7.67 8.82
N GLY A 281 -4.67 8.38 8.50
CA GLY A 281 -5.61 7.97 7.45
C GLY A 281 -4.92 7.74 6.10
N LEU A 282 -5.45 6.82 5.32
CA LEU A 282 -4.91 6.51 3.99
C LEU A 282 -5.21 7.64 3.01
N GLY A 283 -4.24 7.90 2.13
CA GLY A 283 -4.44 8.73 0.95
C GLY A 283 -5.11 7.97 -0.19
N SER A 284 -5.29 8.65 -1.31
CA SER A 284 -5.80 8.09 -2.57
C SER A 284 -4.69 8.06 -3.60
N TYR A 285 -4.45 6.91 -4.20
CA TYR A 285 -3.50 6.73 -5.31
C TYR A 285 -3.95 5.53 -6.13
N ASP A 286 -4.37 5.79 -7.35
CA ASP A 286 -4.90 4.79 -8.25
C ASP A 286 -4.18 4.79 -9.59
N ARG A 287 -4.16 3.63 -10.27
CA ARG A 287 -3.57 3.42 -11.58
C ARG A 287 -4.63 3.17 -12.63
N ILE A 288 -4.48 3.85 -13.75
CA ILE A 288 -5.26 3.60 -14.95
C ILE A 288 -4.30 2.94 -15.94
N MET A 289 -4.45 1.63 -16.09
CA MET A 289 -3.66 0.83 -17.02
C MET A 289 -4.23 0.93 -18.42
N LEU A 290 -3.36 1.07 -19.41
CA LEU A 290 -3.72 1.29 -20.82
C LEU A 290 -2.90 0.37 -21.71
N GLN A 291 -3.53 -0.29 -22.68
CA GLN A 291 -2.85 -1.00 -23.76
C GLN A 291 -2.76 -0.11 -24.97
N LEU A 292 -1.54 0.20 -25.41
CA LEU A 292 -1.21 1.10 -26.54
C LEU A 292 -0.27 0.39 -27.54
N PRO A 293 -0.80 -0.50 -28.40
CA PRO A 293 0.01 -1.20 -29.40
C PRO A 293 0.65 -0.24 -30.39
N GLY A 294 1.82 -0.63 -30.92
CA GLY A 294 2.54 0.15 -31.92
C GLY A 294 3.22 1.42 -31.43
N ASN A 295 3.25 1.62 -30.09
CA ASN A 295 3.88 2.80 -29.47
C ASN A 295 3.46 4.15 -30.06
N PRO A 296 2.15 4.48 -30.09
CA PRO A 296 1.65 5.70 -30.71
C PRO A 296 2.13 6.99 -30.02
N LEU A 297 2.70 6.87 -28.82
CA LEU A 297 3.25 8.00 -28.07
C LEU A 297 4.70 8.32 -28.45
N GLY A 298 5.38 7.43 -29.18
CA GLY A 298 6.81 7.58 -29.51
C GLY A 298 7.72 7.64 -28.29
N LEU A 299 7.31 7.03 -27.17
CA LEU A 299 8.09 6.98 -25.94
C LEU A 299 8.96 5.72 -25.91
N SER A 300 10.08 5.81 -25.18
CA SER A 300 10.97 4.67 -24.99
C SER A 300 10.41 3.69 -23.97
N ARG A 301 11.03 2.51 -23.88
CA ARG A 301 10.78 1.53 -22.83
C ARG A 301 10.95 2.17 -21.45
N ASP A 302 9.96 1.98 -20.59
CA ASP A 302 9.97 2.41 -19.20
C ASP A 302 10.16 3.94 -19.00
N ASP A 303 9.81 4.78 -20.01
CA ASP A 303 9.81 6.24 -19.84
C ASP A 303 8.78 6.68 -18.79
N ILE A 304 9.19 7.62 -17.95
CA ILE A 304 8.33 8.31 -16.98
C ILE A 304 7.96 9.67 -17.55
N LEU A 305 6.66 9.95 -17.70
CA LEU A 305 6.19 11.22 -18.27
C LEU A 305 5.53 12.09 -17.20
N ILE A 306 5.98 13.35 -17.14
CA ILE A 306 5.44 14.41 -16.29
C ILE A 306 4.97 15.55 -17.17
N GLU A 307 3.72 16.02 -16.99
CA GLU A 307 3.24 17.22 -17.68
C GLU A 307 3.49 18.49 -16.88
N GLN A 308 3.73 19.59 -17.57
CA GLN A 308 3.69 20.92 -16.94
C GLN A 308 2.25 21.20 -16.49
N SER A 309 2.10 21.49 -15.22
CA SER A 309 0.79 21.84 -14.63
C SER A 309 0.98 22.83 -13.48
N ASN A 310 0.10 23.84 -13.44
CA ASN A 310 -0.04 24.75 -12.31
C ASN A 310 -1.09 24.28 -11.28
N SER A 311 -1.67 23.08 -11.48
CA SER A 311 -2.67 22.46 -10.62
C SER A 311 -2.30 21.02 -10.30
N THR A 312 -2.65 20.55 -9.12
CA THR A 312 -2.52 19.14 -8.70
C THR A 312 -3.49 18.19 -9.42
N ARG A 313 -4.40 18.71 -10.26
CA ARG A 313 -5.24 17.91 -11.19
C ARG A 313 -4.41 17.46 -12.40
N THR A 314 -3.43 16.66 -12.15
CA THR A 314 -2.46 16.11 -13.09
C THR A 314 -2.21 14.63 -12.82
N ALA A 315 -1.32 14.02 -13.61
CA ALA A 315 -1.00 12.60 -13.52
C ALA A 315 0.49 12.34 -13.78
N LEU A 316 0.94 11.16 -13.40
CA LEU A 316 2.24 10.61 -13.74
C LEU A 316 2.02 9.41 -14.67
N MET A 317 2.73 9.34 -15.79
CA MET A 317 2.64 8.21 -16.70
C MET A 317 3.91 7.37 -16.67
N PHE A 318 3.75 6.05 -16.68
CA PHE A 318 4.79 5.09 -16.99
C PHE A 318 4.46 4.45 -18.33
N ALA A 319 5.33 4.65 -19.32
CA ALA A 319 5.11 4.22 -20.68
C ALA A 319 5.88 2.95 -21.03
N ASN A 320 5.29 2.11 -21.88
CA ASN A 320 5.94 0.92 -22.43
C ASN A 320 6.60 0.04 -21.36
N ILE A 321 5.85 -0.27 -20.30
CA ILE A 321 6.30 -0.98 -19.10
C ILE A 321 6.98 -2.30 -19.50
N GLY A 322 8.23 -2.47 -19.10
CA GLY A 322 9.03 -3.64 -19.45
C GLY A 322 9.30 -3.80 -20.93
N GLY A 323 9.03 -2.80 -21.78
CA GLY A 323 9.11 -2.86 -23.24
C GLY A 323 7.87 -3.42 -23.91
N SER A 324 6.76 -3.54 -23.17
CA SER A 324 5.45 -3.97 -23.68
C SER A 324 4.63 -2.80 -24.22
N SER A 325 3.43 -3.07 -24.72
CA SER A 325 2.43 -2.05 -25.08
C SER A 325 1.66 -1.49 -23.88
N LEU A 326 2.02 -1.91 -22.65
CA LEU A 326 1.33 -1.52 -21.44
C LEU A 326 1.87 -0.19 -20.91
N CYS A 327 0.95 0.72 -20.60
CA CYS A 327 1.25 1.99 -19.94
C CYS A 327 0.38 2.13 -18.69
N SER A 328 0.82 2.94 -17.71
CA SER A 328 -0.04 3.35 -16.60
C SER A 328 -0.08 4.86 -16.48
N ILE A 329 -1.26 5.41 -16.18
CA ILE A 329 -1.46 6.79 -15.77
C ILE A 329 -1.87 6.75 -14.30
N ASP A 330 -1.02 7.29 -13.43
CA ASP A 330 -1.20 7.26 -11.99
C ASP A 330 -1.76 8.61 -11.53
N VAL A 331 -2.85 8.56 -10.76
CA VAL A 331 -3.56 9.73 -10.19
C VAL A 331 -3.64 9.60 -8.67
N GLY A 332 -3.67 10.71 -7.96
CA GLY A 332 -3.70 10.67 -6.49
C GLY A 332 -4.20 11.96 -5.85
N GLY A 333 -4.16 11.98 -4.51
CA GLY A 333 -4.65 13.10 -3.72
C GLY A 333 -6.18 13.26 -3.80
N ALA A 334 -6.68 14.46 -3.54
CA ALA A 334 -8.10 14.76 -3.67
C ALA A 334 -8.62 14.52 -5.08
N PHE A 335 -7.86 14.94 -6.10
CA PHE A 335 -8.22 14.71 -7.50
C PHE A 335 -8.37 13.23 -7.83
N GLY A 336 -7.40 12.39 -7.44
CA GLY A 336 -7.44 10.95 -7.68
C GLY A 336 -8.63 10.29 -6.97
N ARG A 337 -8.97 10.75 -5.76
CA ARG A 337 -10.14 10.29 -5.00
C ARG A 337 -11.43 10.59 -5.74
N ASP A 338 -11.64 11.87 -6.10
CA ASP A 338 -12.85 12.30 -6.81
C ASP A 338 -13.05 11.54 -8.13
N LEU A 339 -11.95 11.30 -8.86
CA LEU A 339 -11.98 10.57 -10.12
C LEU A 339 -12.30 9.08 -9.90
N SER A 340 -11.69 8.46 -8.89
CA SER A 340 -11.93 7.05 -8.52
C SER A 340 -13.37 6.82 -8.04
N GLU A 341 -13.98 7.76 -7.33
CA GLU A 341 -15.38 7.71 -6.91
C GLU A 341 -16.35 7.71 -8.10
N GLN A 342 -16.03 8.41 -9.18
CA GLN A 342 -16.81 8.41 -10.42
C GLN A 342 -16.71 7.08 -11.19
N GLY A 343 -15.76 6.21 -10.85
CA GLY A 343 -15.65 4.85 -11.37
C GLY A 343 -14.69 4.71 -12.55
N GLU A 344 -14.47 3.45 -12.95
CA GLU A 344 -13.46 3.09 -13.97
C GLU A 344 -13.69 3.76 -15.32
N LYS A 345 -14.95 3.98 -15.70
CA LYS A 345 -15.27 4.66 -16.98
C LYS A 345 -14.78 6.11 -16.99
N ALA A 346 -15.00 6.84 -15.88
CA ALA A 346 -14.51 8.21 -15.74
C ALA A 346 -12.98 8.27 -15.72
N MET A 347 -12.34 7.32 -15.03
CA MET A 347 -10.88 7.18 -15.00
C MET A 347 -10.33 6.92 -16.41
N ALA A 348 -10.93 6.02 -17.17
CA ALA A 348 -10.54 5.72 -18.56
C ALA A 348 -10.75 6.92 -19.49
N SER A 349 -11.84 7.70 -19.31
CA SER A 349 -12.09 8.94 -20.08
C SER A 349 -11.01 9.97 -19.78
N PHE A 350 -10.72 10.21 -18.51
CA PHE A 350 -9.65 11.12 -18.09
C PHE A 350 -8.30 10.72 -18.74
N ALA A 351 -7.94 9.44 -18.71
CA ALA A 351 -6.70 8.98 -19.29
C ALA A 351 -6.62 9.23 -20.80
N ARG A 352 -7.72 9.00 -21.55
CA ARG A 352 -7.79 9.30 -22.98
C ARG A 352 -7.70 10.82 -23.26
N GLU A 353 -8.40 11.64 -22.48
CA GLU A 353 -8.35 13.09 -22.56
C GLU A 353 -6.94 13.63 -22.28
N TRP A 354 -6.29 13.09 -21.25
CA TRP A 354 -4.92 13.45 -20.88
C TRP A 354 -3.92 13.08 -22.00
N ILE A 355 -4.05 11.89 -22.61
CA ILE A 355 -3.26 11.50 -23.79
C ILE A 355 -3.57 12.42 -24.98
N ALA A 356 -4.85 12.72 -25.25
CA ALA A 356 -5.22 13.60 -26.35
C ALA A 356 -4.63 15.02 -26.19
N LYS A 357 -4.63 15.54 -24.98
CA LYS A 357 -3.99 16.82 -24.63
C LYS A 357 -2.52 16.85 -24.97
N LEU A 358 -1.79 15.77 -24.64
CA LEU A 358 -0.33 15.73 -24.73
C LEU A 358 0.20 15.16 -26.04
N PHE A 359 -0.53 14.27 -26.72
CA PHE A 359 -0.07 13.55 -27.89
C PHE A 359 -1.00 13.67 -29.12
N GLY A 360 -2.20 14.20 -28.93
CA GLY A 360 -3.20 14.32 -29.95
C GLY A 360 -4.28 13.23 -29.90
N SER A 361 -5.38 13.47 -30.60
CA SER A 361 -6.56 12.60 -30.61
C SER A 361 -6.29 11.21 -31.22
N GLU A 362 -5.40 11.13 -32.21
CA GLU A 362 -5.00 9.88 -32.84
C GLU A 362 -4.36 8.93 -31.82
N ALA A 363 -3.41 9.43 -31.00
CA ALA A 363 -2.78 8.66 -29.93
C ALA A 363 -3.80 8.20 -28.87
N ALA A 364 -4.76 9.05 -28.52
CA ALA A 364 -5.83 8.68 -27.58
C ALA A 364 -6.77 7.60 -28.17
N SER A 365 -7.03 7.64 -29.46
CA SER A 365 -7.85 6.63 -30.15
C SER A 365 -7.16 5.28 -30.27
N ALA A 366 -5.84 5.22 -30.18
CA ALA A 366 -5.06 3.99 -30.21
C ALA A 366 -5.16 3.17 -28.90
N VAL A 367 -5.72 3.71 -27.83
CA VAL A 367 -5.95 2.98 -26.57
C VAL A 367 -6.99 1.87 -26.80
N GLN A 368 -6.56 0.61 -26.75
CA GLN A 368 -7.42 -0.55 -27.01
C GLN A 368 -8.13 -1.04 -25.75
N LYS A 369 -7.40 -1.21 -24.67
CA LYS A 369 -7.92 -1.78 -23.43
C LYS A 369 -7.53 -0.90 -22.25
N THR A 370 -8.42 -0.79 -21.27
CA THR A 370 -8.19 -0.05 -20.03
C THR A 370 -8.61 -0.87 -18.82
N SER A 371 -7.94 -0.67 -17.71
CA SER A 371 -8.35 -1.16 -16.39
C SER A 371 -7.87 -0.17 -15.34
N ALA A 372 -8.64 0.08 -14.30
CA ALA A 372 -8.24 1.00 -13.24
C ALA A 372 -8.34 0.37 -11.87
N THR A 373 -7.43 0.75 -10.97
CA THR A 373 -7.57 0.43 -9.55
C THR A 373 -8.49 1.43 -8.88
N ARG A 374 -9.12 1.01 -7.79
CA ARG A 374 -10.00 1.84 -6.97
C ARG A 374 -9.82 1.46 -5.50
N TRP A 375 -8.64 1.80 -4.95
CA TRP A 375 -8.25 1.37 -3.61
C TRP A 375 -9.16 1.91 -2.51
N ASN A 376 -9.68 3.13 -2.67
CA ASN A 376 -10.63 3.71 -1.73
C ASN A 376 -11.97 2.94 -1.68
N ALA A 377 -12.39 2.34 -2.80
CA ALA A 377 -13.59 1.52 -2.89
C ALA A 377 -13.39 0.07 -2.43
N SER A 378 -12.15 -0.36 -2.16
CA SER A 378 -11.85 -1.69 -1.65
C SER A 378 -12.26 -1.81 -0.18
N PRO A 379 -13.24 -2.66 0.19
CA PRO A 379 -13.76 -2.69 1.56
C PRO A 379 -12.75 -3.22 2.59
N PHE A 380 -11.71 -3.93 2.13
CA PHE A 380 -10.70 -4.54 2.99
C PHE A 380 -9.41 -3.71 3.07
N VAL A 381 -9.36 -2.56 2.38
CA VAL A 381 -8.19 -1.68 2.33
C VAL A 381 -8.57 -0.22 2.59
N MET A 382 -9.55 0.32 1.85
CA MET A 382 -10.14 1.64 1.99
C MET A 382 -9.15 2.80 1.73
N GLY A 383 -8.18 2.63 0.81
CA GLY A 383 -7.23 3.66 0.43
C GLY A 383 -5.86 3.12 -0.01
N ALA A 384 -4.91 4.00 -0.30
CA ALA A 384 -3.59 3.62 -0.80
C ALA A 384 -2.56 3.46 0.33
N MET A 385 -1.91 4.52 0.77
CA MET A 385 -0.86 4.48 1.79
C MET A 385 -1.15 5.47 2.93
N SER A 386 -0.66 5.16 4.13
CA SER A 386 -0.86 6.03 5.30
C SER A 386 0.06 7.24 5.24
N ALA A 387 -0.44 8.39 5.63
CA ALA A 387 0.37 9.57 5.87
C ALA A 387 -0.21 10.38 7.03
N ALA A 388 0.65 10.91 7.91
CA ALA A 388 0.19 11.67 9.04
C ALA A 388 -0.37 13.03 8.60
N SER A 389 -1.52 13.40 9.15
CA SER A 389 -2.02 14.77 9.09
C SER A 389 -1.16 15.69 9.98
N PRO A 390 -1.16 17.01 9.76
CA PRO A 390 -0.46 17.95 10.63
C PRO A 390 -0.77 17.72 12.12
N GLY A 391 0.27 17.64 12.96
CA GLY A 391 0.18 17.28 14.37
C GLY A 391 0.01 15.77 14.64
N GLY A 392 0.10 14.94 13.62
CA GLY A 392 -0.08 13.49 13.71
C GLY A 392 1.21 12.66 13.73
N GLN A 393 2.38 13.25 13.66
CA GLN A 393 3.67 12.57 13.47
C GLN A 393 4.02 11.54 14.58
N LEU A 394 3.51 11.71 15.81
CA LEU A 394 3.72 10.74 16.90
C LEU A 394 2.75 9.56 16.85
N SER A 395 1.73 9.63 16.01
CA SER A 395 0.67 8.61 15.95
C SER A 395 1.19 7.24 15.50
N ARG A 396 2.28 7.19 14.70
CA ARG A 396 2.88 5.91 14.27
C ARG A 396 3.40 5.10 15.45
N ARG A 397 4.09 5.78 16.39
CA ARG A 397 4.57 5.15 17.63
C ARG A 397 3.42 4.70 18.51
N VAL A 398 2.41 5.54 18.69
CA VAL A 398 1.22 5.20 19.49
C VAL A 398 0.48 4.00 18.89
N LEU A 399 0.32 3.94 17.57
CA LEU A 399 -0.33 2.82 16.90
C LEU A 399 0.50 1.53 16.99
N ALA A 400 1.81 1.63 17.11
CA ALA A 400 2.70 0.47 17.26
C ALA A 400 2.72 -0.12 18.68
N GLU A 401 2.21 0.62 19.68
CA GLU A 401 2.14 0.15 21.06
C GLU A 401 1.13 -1.00 21.19
N PRO A 402 1.48 -2.14 21.84
CA PRO A 402 0.54 -3.23 22.04
C PRO A 402 -0.51 -2.90 23.11
N ILE A 403 -1.68 -3.52 22.99
CA ILE A 403 -2.78 -3.41 23.94
C ILE A 403 -3.07 -4.80 24.51
N GLY A 404 -2.58 -5.10 25.71
CA GLY A 404 -2.69 -6.44 26.28
C GLY A 404 -2.03 -7.49 25.38
N ASN A 405 -2.82 -8.36 24.78
CA ASN A 405 -2.37 -9.40 23.83
C ASN A 405 -2.71 -9.06 22.37
N VAL A 406 -3.08 -7.80 22.08
CA VAL A 406 -3.32 -7.29 20.74
C VAL A 406 -2.13 -6.46 20.28
N PHE A 407 -1.54 -6.82 19.16
CA PHE A 407 -0.39 -6.16 18.55
C PHE A 407 -0.80 -5.58 17.21
N PHE A 408 -0.22 -4.45 16.83
CA PHE A 408 -0.49 -3.79 15.55
C PHE A 408 0.76 -3.76 14.67
N ALA A 409 0.57 -4.07 13.40
CA ALA A 409 1.59 -3.99 12.37
C ALA A 409 1.00 -3.48 11.05
N GLY A 410 1.87 -3.16 10.12
CA GLY A 410 1.54 -2.54 8.84
C GLY A 410 2.39 -1.30 8.63
N GLU A 411 2.47 -0.82 7.39
CA GLU A 411 3.32 0.33 7.04
C GLU A 411 3.01 1.58 7.89
N ALA A 412 1.77 1.74 8.36
CA ALA A 412 1.35 2.86 9.19
C ALA A 412 2.04 2.90 10.56
N THR A 413 2.52 1.76 11.06
CA THR A 413 3.21 1.64 12.35
C THR A 413 4.73 1.82 12.27
N HIS A 414 5.27 2.09 11.07
CA HIS A 414 6.70 2.32 10.87
C HIS A 414 7.01 3.83 10.84
N GLU A 415 8.00 4.29 11.62
CA GLU A 415 8.26 5.72 11.80
C GLU A 415 8.91 6.38 10.57
N THR A 416 9.70 5.64 9.79
CA THR A 416 10.47 6.17 8.65
C THR A 416 10.17 5.50 7.32
N LEU A 417 9.79 4.21 7.32
CA LEU A 417 9.44 3.44 6.12
C LEU A 417 7.94 3.31 5.93
N TRP A 418 7.16 4.27 6.43
CA TRP A 418 5.71 4.28 6.21
C TRP A 418 5.37 4.39 4.73
N GLY A 419 4.25 3.80 4.33
CA GLY A 419 3.81 3.76 2.94
C GLY A 419 4.66 2.84 2.05
N THR A 420 5.53 2.00 2.62
CA THR A 420 6.39 1.07 1.86
C THR A 420 6.15 -0.39 2.25
N VAL A 421 6.55 -1.31 1.37
CA VAL A 421 6.39 -2.75 1.61
C VAL A 421 7.38 -3.27 2.62
N ASP A 422 8.61 -2.76 2.60
CA ASP A 422 9.66 -3.06 3.56
C ASP A 422 9.29 -2.57 4.96
N GLY A 423 8.75 -1.36 5.11
CA GLY A 423 8.24 -0.89 6.39
C GLY A 423 7.08 -1.74 6.93
N ALA A 424 6.19 -2.19 6.04
CA ALA A 424 5.15 -3.15 6.42
C ALA A 424 5.77 -4.48 6.89
N TRP A 425 6.75 -5.01 6.15
CA TRP A 425 7.44 -6.25 6.47
C TRP A 425 8.14 -6.17 7.84
N GLU A 426 8.99 -5.17 8.06
CA GLU A 426 9.69 -4.96 9.32
C GLU A 426 8.74 -4.78 10.51
N SER A 427 7.63 -4.07 10.31
CA SER A 427 6.61 -3.92 11.35
C SER A 427 5.94 -5.25 11.72
N GLY A 428 5.77 -6.15 10.75
CA GLY A 428 5.25 -7.50 10.96
C GLY A 428 6.18 -8.37 11.79
N GLU A 429 7.49 -8.36 11.46
CA GLU A 429 8.51 -9.07 12.23
C GLU A 429 8.61 -8.53 13.67
N ARG A 430 8.64 -7.21 13.83
CA ARG A 430 8.63 -6.56 15.16
C ARG A 430 7.41 -6.97 15.99
N ALA A 431 6.21 -6.95 15.42
CA ALA A 431 4.99 -7.33 16.14
C ALA A 431 4.97 -8.82 16.48
N ALA A 432 5.51 -9.68 15.60
CA ALA A 432 5.66 -11.09 15.88
C ALA A 432 6.61 -11.35 17.05
N ASP A 433 7.78 -10.70 17.08
CA ASP A 433 8.73 -10.83 18.18
C ASP A 433 8.11 -10.35 19.51
N ALA A 434 7.40 -9.23 19.51
CA ALA A 434 6.71 -8.74 20.69
C ALA A 434 5.62 -9.71 21.17
N ALA A 435 4.83 -10.28 20.25
CA ALA A 435 3.82 -11.28 20.58
C ALA A 435 4.44 -12.59 21.11
N LEU A 436 5.54 -13.06 20.51
CA LEU A 436 6.27 -14.25 20.94
C LEU A 436 6.87 -14.07 22.35
N ARG A 437 7.45 -12.90 22.67
CA ARG A 437 7.90 -12.56 24.03
C ARG A 437 6.73 -12.59 25.02
N LYS A 438 5.62 -11.95 24.65
CA LYS A 438 4.42 -11.89 25.50
C LYS A 438 3.88 -13.26 25.88
N ILE A 439 3.93 -14.22 24.96
CA ILE A 439 3.47 -15.60 25.23
C ILE A 439 4.57 -16.51 25.80
N GLY A 440 5.78 -15.97 26.09
CA GLY A 440 6.91 -16.71 26.63
C GLY A 440 7.58 -17.67 25.66
N ALA A 441 7.44 -17.43 24.34
CA ALA A 441 8.05 -18.25 23.29
C ALA A 441 9.39 -17.69 22.78
N LEU A 442 9.71 -16.45 23.12
CA LEU A 442 10.99 -15.79 22.86
C LEU A 442 11.47 -15.13 24.15
N LYS A 443 12.77 -15.20 24.44
CA LYS A 443 13.37 -14.51 25.59
C LYS A 443 13.47 -13.01 25.30
N ASP A 444 13.40 -12.20 26.37
CA ASP A 444 13.66 -10.76 26.26
C ASP A 444 15.10 -10.53 25.81
N ASP A 445 15.31 -9.58 24.92
CA ASP A 445 16.63 -9.15 24.52
C ASP A 445 17.21 -8.31 25.70
N PRO A 446 18.43 -8.58 26.18
CA PRO A 446 19.04 -7.79 27.26
C PRO A 446 19.14 -6.30 26.94
N ALA A 447 19.15 -5.92 25.65
CA ALA A 447 19.17 -4.53 25.19
C ALA A 447 17.82 -3.80 25.34
N ASP A 448 16.70 -4.54 25.45
CA ASP A 448 15.34 -3.99 25.59
C ASP A 448 14.93 -3.76 27.07
N VAL A 449 15.77 -4.13 28.04
CA VAL A 449 15.48 -3.90 29.46
C VAL A 449 15.69 -2.42 29.76
N PRO A 450 14.65 -1.64 30.14
CA PRO A 450 14.83 -0.25 30.53
C PRO A 450 15.79 -0.19 31.68
N THR A 451 16.93 0.47 31.54
CA THR A 451 17.85 0.76 32.64
C THR A 451 17.06 1.51 33.72
N GLN A 452 16.74 0.82 34.82
CA GLN A 452 16.13 1.48 35.96
C GLN A 452 17.07 2.59 36.39
N SER A 453 16.65 3.84 36.18
CA SER A 453 17.37 4.99 36.72
C SER A 453 17.42 4.82 38.25
N THR A 454 18.58 4.45 38.76
CA THR A 454 18.87 4.45 40.19
C THR A 454 18.65 5.86 40.73
N LYS A 455 17.49 6.11 41.34
CA LYS A 455 17.26 7.30 42.13
C LYS A 455 18.34 7.31 43.23
N LYS A 456 19.41 8.11 43.05
CA LYS A 456 20.36 8.46 44.09
C LYS A 456 19.57 8.99 45.27
N ARG A 457 19.46 8.19 46.35
CA ARG A 457 19.03 8.65 47.67
C ARG A 457 19.97 9.78 48.07
N ARG A 458 19.47 11.00 48.14
CA ARG A 458 20.14 12.11 48.83
C ARG A 458 20.25 11.73 50.29
N ALA A 459 21.46 11.60 50.82
CA ALA A 459 21.72 11.52 52.24
C ALA A 459 21.30 12.81 52.94
N PRO A 460 20.77 12.74 54.17
CA PRO A 460 20.44 13.93 54.94
C PRO A 460 21.73 14.65 55.31
N ARG A 461 21.77 15.96 55.09
CA ARG A 461 22.80 16.83 55.66
C ARG A 461 22.53 16.97 57.17
N GLN A 462 23.53 16.65 57.98
CA GLN A 462 23.64 17.10 59.34
C GLN A 462 24.07 18.57 59.40
#